data_0ac71684899572a295ff1dea306e2fdf
#
_entry.id   0ac71684899572a295ff1dea306e2fdf
#
_cell.length_a   1.000
_cell.length_b   1.000
_cell.length_c   1.000
_cell.angle_alpha   90.00
_cell.angle_beta   90.00
_cell.angle_gamma   90.00
#
_symmetry.space_group_name_H-M   'P 1'
#
loop_
_entity.id
_entity.type
_entity.pdbx_description
1 polymer ?
#
loop_
_entity_poly.entity_id
_entity_poly.type
_entity_poly.pdbx_seq_one_letter_code
_entity_poly.pdbx_strand_id
1 'polypeptide(L)'
;VLIKLTNGYTTIRIERGDIGMSFSKEKRLEINKALVREIAKYNTNPIQTIVDRFGISRQTAHKYLTALTADGTVLTDGKRGKYRIKETEYNFVYSIKGLEEDVVWRQDIFPLLVDLPRNVLHICNYGFTEMLNNAIDHSDAEKVNVFVNISPISVEFGILDYGIGIFNKIQIALGLEDPKHSILELAKGKLTTDPNRHSGEGIFFTSRVFDEFYIRSGDLQFFSGRESDKDYLVDDLKETKGGTCVIMTISKDSNIVLKEVFDSFTAKADAEFGFSKTHIPVRLVEHEGAMLVSRSQAKRLIRRFDRFMEVLLDFNGVSEIGQAFADELFRVFPLDHPNVELIPINMTDDVKKMVFRAIGNRTNKNVSN
;
A
#
# COMPACT_ATOMS: atom_id res chain seq x y z
N VAL A 1 10.68 -13.53 -49.15
CA VAL A 1 9.55 -13.94 -50.00
C VAL A 1 10.16 -14.56 -51.24
N LEU A 2 10.11 -15.87 -51.39
CA LEU A 2 10.49 -16.59 -52.61
C LEU A 2 9.20 -17.00 -53.35
N ILE A 3 9.00 -16.49 -54.52
CA ILE A 3 7.88 -16.89 -55.40
C ILE A 3 8.39 -18.03 -56.30
N LYS A 4 7.84 -19.23 -56.17
CA LYS A 4 8.06 -20.33 -57.08
C LYS A 4 6.75 -20.64 -57.82
N LEU A 5 6.75 -20.52 -59.10
CA LEU A 5 5.65 -20.93 -59.98
C LEU A 5 5.80 -22.41 -60.33
N THR A 6 4.83 -23.23 -59.97
CA THR A 6 4.68 -24.59 -60.47
C THR A 6 3.19 -24.86 -60.73
N ASN A 7 2.91 -25.30 -61.96
CA ASN A 7 1.60 -25.79 -62.43
C ASN A 7 0.39 -24.85 -62.27
N GLY A 8 0.48 -23.61 -62.75
CA GLY A 8 -0.70 -22.78 -63.00
C GLY A 8 -1.50 -22.29 -61.80
N TYR A 9 -1.08 -22.56 -60.56
CA TYR A 9 -1.67 -22.04 -59.32
C TYR A 9 -0.63 -21.32 -58.49
N THR A 10 -0.95 -20.08 -58.08
CA THR A 10 -0.11 -19.29 -57.18
C THR A 10 -0.39 -19.71 -55.75
N THR A 11 0.44 -20.60 -55.19
CA THR A 11 0.38 -20.91 -53.78
C THR A 11 1.35 -19.99 -53.03
N ILE A 12 0.82 -19.02 -52.29
CA ILE A 12 1.62 -18.20 -51.37
C ILE A 12 1.86 -19.01 -50.08
N ARG A 13 3.01 -19.64 -50.00
CA ARG A 13 3.50 -20.24 -48.75
C ARG A 13 4.27 -19.16 -48.01
N ILE A 14 3.62 -18.59 -47.01
CA ILE A 14 4.32 -17.75 -46.01
C ILE A 14 5.11 -18.72 -45.12
N GLU A 15 6.36 -18.99 -45.52
CA GLU A 15 7.29 -19.55 -44.52
C GLU A 15 7.51 -18.48 -43.46
N ARG A 16 6.94 -18.68 -42.30
CA ARG A 16 7.39 -18.00 -41.08
C ARG A 16 8.82 -18.49 -40.84
N GLY A 17 9.77 -17.85 -41.50
CA GLY A 17 11.15 -17.95 -41.13
C GLY A 17 11.26 -17.52 -39.70
N ASP A 18 11.76 -18.39 -38.86
CA ASP A 18 12.35 -18.04 -37.58
C ASP A 18 13.53 -17.10 -37.90
N ILE A 19 13.22 -15.84 -38.14
CA ILE A 19 14.21 -14.78 -38.04
C ILE A 19 14.56 -14.77 -36.58
N GLY A 20 15.69 -15.37 -36.25
CA GLY A 20 16.27 -15.30 -34.88
C GLY A 20 16.56 -13.84 -34.54
N MET A 21 15.54 -13.08 -34.30
CA MET A 21 15.66 -11.73 -33.71
C MET A 21 16.21 -11.92 -32.30
N SER A 22 17.53 -11.75 -32.21
CA SER A 22 18.19 -11.59 -30.92
C SER A 22 17.60 -10.35 -30.31
N PHE A 23 16.66 -10.52 -29.35
CA PHE A 23 16.12 -9.39 -28.57
C PHE A 23 17.26 -8.59 -27.95
N SER A 24 17.08 -7.27 -27.85
CA SER A 24 18.02 -6.41 -27.12
C SER A 24 18.17 -6.89 -25.67
N LYS A 25 19.26 -6.50 -25.02
CA LYS A 25 19.49 -6.86 -23.61
C LYS A 25 18.34 -6.38 -22.71
N GLU A 26 17.82 -5.18 -22.99
CA GLU A 26 16.70 -4.57 -22.29
C GLU A 26 15.42 -5.40 -22.43
N LYS A 27 15.11 -5.83 -23.67
CA LYS A 27 13.92 -6.64 -23.94
C LYS A 27 13.97 -8.01 -23.28
N ARG A 28 15.14 -8.64 -23.25
CA ARG A 28 15.35 -9.91 -22.53
C ARG A 28 15.15 -9.75 -21.04
N LEU A 29 15.68 -8.66 -20.47
CA LEU A 29 15.50 -8.34 -19.04
C LEU A 29 14.01 -8.11 -18.73
N GLU A 30 13.29 -7.38 -19.58
CA GLU A 30 11.86 -7.13 -19.42
C GLU A 30 11.04 -8.44 -19.45
N ILE A 31 11.34 -9.36 -20.37
CA ILE A 31 10.69 -10.67 -20.45
C ILE A 31 10.97 -11.50 -19.20
N ASN A 32 12.23 -11.55 -18.72
CA ASN A 32 12.59 -12.26 -17.51
C ASN A 32 11.86 -11.71 -16.29
N LYS A 33 11.86 -10.39 -16.10
CA LYS A 33 11.15 -9.72 -15.01
C LYS A 33 9.64 -10.02 -15.04
N ALA A 34 9.03 -9.95 -16.20
CA ALA A 34 7.61 -10.25 -16.37
C ALA A 34 7.31 -11.72 -16.03
N LEU A 35 8.15 -12.67 -16.48
CA LEU A 35 7.96 -14.09 -16.19
C LEU A 35 8.10 -14.39 -14.69
N VAL A 36 9.09 -13.80 -14.01
CA VAL A 36 9.27 -13.94 -12.57
C VAL A 36 8.07 -13.36 -11.82
N ARG A 37 7.54 -12.18 -12.23
CA ARG A 37 6.33 -11.58 -11.64
C ARG A 37 5.09 -12.46 -11.78
N GLU A 38 4.88 -13.06 -12.97
CA GLU A 38 3.75 -13.96 -13.19
C GLU A 38 3.85 -15.22 -12.32
N ILE A 39 5.06 -15.76 -12.14
CA ILE A 39 5.29 -16.90 -11.26
C ILE A 39 5.05 -16.50 -9.80
N ALA A 40 5.49 -15.33 -9.37
CA ALA A 40 5.28 -14.81 -8.03
C ALA A 40 3.78 -14.63 -7.68
N LYS A 41 2.96 -14.25 -8.68
CA LYS A 41 1.49 -14.14 -8.54
C LYS A 41 0.78 -15.51 -8.53
N TYR A 42 1.52 -16.61 -8.46
CA TYR A 42 0.97 -17.97 -8.57
C TYR A 42 0.12 -18.20 -9.81
N ASN A 43 0.46 -17.52 -10.92
CA ASN A 43 -0.22 -17.70 -12.19
C ASN A 43 -0.11 -19.17 -12.65
N THR A 44 -1.23 -19.80 -12.93
CA THR A 44 -1.30 -21.20 -13.36
C THR A 44 -0.72 -21.43 -14.77
N ASN A 45 -0.60 -20.37 -15.57
CA ASN A 45 -0.08 -20.44 -16.93
C ASN A 45 0.86 -19.27 -17.30
N PRO A 46 1.96 -19.06 -16.55
CA PRO A 46 2.85 -17.91 -16.74
C PRO A 46 3.44 -17.84 -18.16
N ILE A 47 3.70 -19.00 -18.78
CA ILE A 47 4.23 -19.06 -20.13
C ILE A 47 3.25 -18.45 -21.15
N GLN A 48 1.96 -18.78 -21.07
CA GLN A 48 0.97 -18.25 -22.00
C GLN A 48 0.83 -16.73 -21.84
N THR A 49 0.80 -16.24 -20.61
CA THR A 49 0.76 -14.79 -20.34
C THR A 49 1.93 -14.05 -20.98
N ILE A 50 3.13 -14.62 -20.91
CA ILE A 50 4.33 -14.05 -21.54
C ILE A 50 4.27 -14.11 -23.07
N VAL A 51 3.78 -15.22 -23.63
CA VAL A 51 3.54 -15.35 -25.08
C VAL A 51 2.61 -14.26 -25.59
N ASP A 52 1.48 -14.06 -24.92
CA ASP A 52 0.45 -13.10 -25.31
C ASP A 52 0.94 -11.64 -25.13
N ARG A 53 1.63 -11.36 -24.04
CA ARG A 53 2.13 -10.02 -23.73
C ARG A 53 3.26 -9.55 -24.67
N PHE A 54 4.19 -10.44 -25.01
CA PHE A 54 5.39 -10.07 -25.76
C PHE A 54 5.35 -10.50 -27.23
N GLY A 55 4.32 -11.23 -27.66
CA GLY A 55 4.20 -11.72 -29.02
C GLY A 55 5.29 -12.71 -29.42
N ILE A 56 5.83 -13.47 -28.45
CA ILE A 56 6.90 -14.46 -28.67
C ILE A 56 6.35 -15.87 -28.80
N SER A 57 7.15 -16.78 -29.39
CA SER A 57 6.75 -18.17 -29.44
C SER A 57 6.78 -18.83 -28.04
N ARG A 58 5.92 -19.83 -27.83
CA ARG A 58 5.91 -20.62 -26.59
C ARG A 58 7.29 -21.26 -26.32
N GLN A 59 7.98 -21.69 -27.38
CA GLN A 59 9.32 -22.24 -27.28
C GLN A 59 10.33 -21.19 -26.76
N THR A 60 10.21 -19.95 -27.22
CA THR A 60 11.04 -18.84 -26.75
C THR A 60 10.76 -18.54 -25.29
N ALA A 61 9.49 -18.46 -24.87
CA ALA A 61 9.14 -18.25 -23.47
C ALA A 61 9.69 -19.38 -22.56
N HIS A 62 9.63 -20.63 -23.01
CA HIS A 62 10.23 -21.76 -22.28
C HIS A 62 11.75 -21.66 -22.15
N LYS A 63 12.47 -21.14 -23.16
CA LYS A 63 13.91 -20.90 -23.05
C LYS A 63 14.24 -19.91 -21.92
N TYR A 64 13.46 -18.85 -21.75
CA TYR A 64 13.61 -17.91 -20.64
C TYR A 64 13.35 -18.59 -19.29
N LEU A 65 12.27 -19.36 -19.17
CA LEU A 65 11.97 -20.10 -17.97
C LEU A 65 13.08 -21.10 -17.60
N THR A 66 13.62 -21.82 -18.60
CA THR A 66 14.74 -22.74 -18.38
C THR A 66 15.99 -22.02 -17.91
N ALA A 67 16.30 -20.83 -18.46
CA ALA A 67 17.42 -20.03 -18.00
C ALA A 67 17.24 -19.57 -16.54
N LEU A 68 16.05 -19.05 -16.18
CA LEU A 68 15.71 -18.64 -14.82
C LEU A 68 15.70 -19.81 -13.81
N THR A 69 15.41 -21.02 -14.29
CA THR A 69 15.52 -22.22 -13.47
C THR A 69 16.97 -22.67 -13.28
N ALA A 70 17.77 -22.53 -14.34
CA ALA A 70 19.20 -22.91 -14.32
C ALA A 70 20.02 -21.98 -13.42
N ASP A 71 19.71 -20.69 -13.39
CA ASP A 71 20.36 -19.72 -12.50
C ASP A 71 19.79 -19.71 -11.06
N GLY A 72 18.76 -20.50 -10.81
CA GLY A 72 18.14 -20.64 -9.49
C GLY A 72 17.19 -19.53 -9.09
N THR A 73 16.88 -18.57 -9.97
CA THR A 73 15.86 -17.52 -9.74
C THR A 73 14.47 -18.11 -9.57
N VAL A 74 14.16 -19.13 -10.38
CA VAL A 74 12.92 -19.89 -10.35
C VAL A 74 13.20 -21.32 -9.91
N LEU A 75 12.42 -21.83 -8.99
CA LEU A 75 12.50 -23.20 -8.49
C LEU A 75 11.32 -24.03 -9.03
N THR A 76 11.57 -25.31 -9.28
CA THR A 76 10.53 -26.26 -9.69
C THR A 76 10.04 -27.06 -8.49
N ASP A 77 8.76 -27.19 -8.33
CA ASP A 77 8.14 -27.89 -7.19
C ASP A 77 7.93 -29.40 -7.47
N GLY A 78 8.87 -30.02 -8.16
CA GLY A 78 8.87 -31.48 -8.45
C GLY A 78 7.71 -31.99 -9.30
N LYS A 79 6.63 -31.21 -9.50
CA LYS A 79 5.47 -31.53 -10.33
C LYS A 79 5.49 -30.69 -11.59
N ARG A 80 5.22 -31.32 -12.75
CA ARG A 80 5.17 -30.61 -14.05
C ARG A 80 4.30 -29.36 -13.96
N GLY A 81 4.90 -28.19 -14.27
CA GLY A 81 4.20 -26.91 -14.41
C GLY A 81 4.01 -26.10 -13.12
N LYS A 82 4.54 -26.54 -11.99
CA LYS A 82 4.56 -25.72 -10.76
C LYS A 82 5.94 -25.09 -10.59
N TYR A 83 5.94 -23.77 -10.58
CA TYR A 83 7.12 -22.94 -10.41
C TYR A 83 6.90 -22.01 -9.22
N ARG A 84 7.98 -21.71 -8.50
CA ARG A 84 8.02 -20.67 -7.46
C ARG A 84 9.29 -19.86 -7.61
N ILE A 85 9.28 -18.63 -7.18
CA ILE A 85 10.49 -17.81 -7.12
C ILE A 85 11.34 -18.27 -5.92
N LYS A 86 12.65 -18.07 -6.04
CA LYS A 86 13.56 -18.30 -4.92
C LYS A 86 13.39 -17.15 -3.92
N GLU A 87 13.18 -17.49 -2.68
CA GLU A 87 13.14 -16.53 -1.57
C GLU A 87 14.21 -16.89 -0.55
N THR A 88 14.79 -15.88 0.05
CA THR A 88 15.74 -16.07 1.16
C THR A 88 15.19 -15.33 2.36
N GLU A 89 14.94 -16.07 3.42
CA GLU A 89 14.35 -15.58 4.66
C GLU A 89 15.43 -15.44 5.74
N TYR A 90 15.40 -14.32 6.43
CA TYR A 90 16.24 -14.03 7.60
C TYR A 90 15.32 -13.72 8.77
N ASN A 91 15.62 -14.31 9.92
CA ASN A 91 14.82 -14.20 11.13
C ASN A 91 15.68 -13.72 12.29
N PHE A 92 15.22 -12.67 12.98
CA PHE A 92 15.89 -12.09 14.13
C PHE A 92 14.92 -11.95 15.31
N VAL A 93 15.44 -12.08 16.51
CA VAL A 93 14.70 -11.87 17.75
C VAL A 93 15.50 -10.94 18.64
N TYR A 94 14.93 -9.80 18.99
CA TYR A 94 15.58 -8.79 19.83
C TYR A 94 14.85 -8.61 21.15
N SER A 95 15.61 -8.33 22.22
CA SER A 95 15.05 -7.77 23.45
C SER A 95 14.81 -6.29 23.24
N ILE A 96 13.62 -5.78 23.55
CA ILE A 96 13.28 -4.37 23.35
C ILE A 96 14.06 -3.45 24.29
N LYS A 97 14.41 -3.95 25.47
CA LYS A 97 15.14 -3.12 26.46
C LYS A 97 16.51 -2.70 25.94
N GLY A 98 16.65 -1.40 25.67
CA GLY A 98 17.88 -0.79 25.16
C GLY A 98 18.15 -1.10 23.71
N LEU A 99 17.14 -1.51 22.94
CA LEU A 99 17.23 -1.70 21.49
C LEU A 99 17.17 -0.33 20.81
N GLU A 100 18.05 -0.13 19.85
CA GLU A 100 18.11 1.07 18.99
C GLU A 100 17.89 0.64 17.54
N GLU A 101 16.87 1.18 16.89
CA GLU A 101 16.42 0.78 15.56
C GLU A 101 17.47 1.03 14.47
N ASP A 102 18.27 2.11 14.62
CA ASP A 102 19.35 2.43 13.69
C ASP A 102 20.53 1.47 13.80
N VAL A 103 20.77 0.93 14.99
CA VAL A 103 21.79 -0.10 15.22
C VAL A 103 21.39 -1.40 14.55
N VAL A 104 20.13 -1.83 14.75
CA VAL A 104 19.57 -3.03 14.08
C VAL A 104 19.63 -2.87 12.57
N TRP A 105 19.21 -1.72 12.05
CA TRP A 105 19.29 -1.45 10.62
C TRP A 105 20.70 -1.60 10.09
N ARG A 106 21.65 -0.91 10.70
CA ARG A 106 23.03 -0.84 10.22
C ARG A 106 23.77 -2.17 10.31
N GLN A 107 23.54 -2.94 11.38
CA GLN A 107 24.29 -4.17 11.65
C GLN A 107 23.68 -5.40 10.99
N ASP A 108 22.36 -5.53 11.01
CA ASP A 108 21.70 -6.77 10.64
C ASP A 108 20.91 -6.68 9.32
N ILE A 109 20.31 -5.52 9.02
CA ILE A 109 19.38 -5.39 7.88
C ILE A 109 20.07 -4.82 6.64
N PHE A 110 20.78 -3.68 6.78
CA PHE A 110 21.44 -3.04 5.65
C PHE A 110 22.40 -3.97 4.88
N PRO A 111 23.21 -4.82 5.53
CA PRO A 111 24.11 -5.75 4.82
C PRO A 111 23.39 -6.72 3.88
N LEU A 112 22.12 -7.03 4.14
CA LEU A 112 21.29 -7.90 3.29
C LEU A 112 20.78 -7.18 2.03
N LEU A 113 20.81 -5.86 1.99
CA LEU A 113 20.13 -5.00 1.03
C LEU A 113 21.05 -4.11 0.21
N VAL A 114 22.36 -4.28 0.30
CA VAL A 114 23.37 -3.40 -0.31
C VAL A 114 23.25 -3.27 -1.84
N ASP A 115 22.70 -4.30 -2.49
CA ASP A 115 22.54 -4.33 -3.96
C ASP A 115 21.25 -3.68 -4.45
N LEU A 116 20.40 -3.13 -3.56
CA LEU A 116 19.16 -2.48 -3.93
C LEU A 116 19.41 -1.09 -4.56
N PRO A 117 18.53 -0.64 -5.48
CA PRO A 117 18.53 0.74 -5.94
C PRO A 117 18.44 1.71 -4.76
N ARG A 118 19.12 2.85 -4.86
CA ARG A 118 19.24 3.80 -3.76
C ARG A 118 17.90 4.30 -3.23
N ASN A 119 16.92 4.57 -4.12
CA ASN A 119 15.60 4.99 -3.73
C ASN A 119 14.86 3.90 -2.93
N VAL A 120 14.95 2.64 -3.37
CA VAL A 120 14.36 1.49 -2.68
C VAL A 120 15.00 1.31 -1.31
N LEU A 121 16.34 1.39 -1.24
CA LEU A 121 17.07 1.28 0.01
C LEU A 121 16.69 2.39 1.01
N HIS A 122 16.47 3.62 0.55
CA HIS A 122 16.01 4.73 1.41
C HIS A 122 14.60 4.46 1.95
N ILE A 123 13.70 3.91 1.12
CA ILE A 123 12.33 3.55 1.56
C ILE A 123 12.40 2.40 2.58
N CYS A 124 13.21 1.37 2.31
CA CYS A 124 13.41 0.26 3.24
C CYS A 124 13.92 0.74 4.60
N ASN A 125 14.95 1.62 4.59
CA ASN A 125 15.47 2.20 5.82
C ASN A 125 14.41 2.95 6.60
N TYR A 126 13.72 3.88 5.94
CA TYR A 126 12.68 4.68 6.57
C TYR A 126 11.57 3.80 7.18
N GLY A 127 10.94 2.93 6.38
CA GLY A 127 9.83 2.13 6.86
C GLY A 127 10.23 1.13 7.95
N PHE A 128 11.40 0.50 7.79
CA PHE A 128 11.90 -0.44 8.79
C PHE A 128 12.16 0.23 10.13
N THR A 129 12.89 1.36 10.15
CA THR A 129 13.21 2.08 11.39
C THR A 129 11.96 2.65 12.06
N GLU A 130 11.02 3.23 11.30
CA GLU A 130 9.75 3.71 11.82
C GLU A 130 8.92 2.59 12.47
N MET A 131 8.79 1.44 11.81
CA MET A 131 7.96 0.34 12.34
C MET A 131 8.64 -0.38 13.50
N LEU A 132 9.97 -0.52 13.50
CA LEU A 132 10.69 -1.09 14.64
C LEU A 132 10.63 -0.14 15.84
N ASN A 133 10.77 1.16 15.62
CA ASN A 133 10.64 2.17 16.67
C ASN A 133 9.23 2.17 17.30
N ASN A 134 8.18 2.00 16.48
CA ASN A 134 6.83 1.83 16.99
C ASN A 134 6.70 0.60 17.91
N ALA A 135 7.35 -0.51 17.57
CA ALA A 135 7.37 -1.70 18.43
C ALA A 135 8.14 -1.43 19.73
N ILE A 136 9.28 -0.72 19.67
CA ILE A 136 10.10 -0.38 20.85
C ILE A 136 9.33 0.53 21.81
N ASP A 137 8.75 1.63 21.31
CA ASP A 137 8.21 2.69 22.15
C ASP A 137 6.74 2.46 22.53
N HIS A 138 6.03 1.63 21.79
CA HIS A 138 4.57 1.57 21.92
C HIS A 138 3.99 0.19 22.17
N SER A 139 4.75 -0.91 22.04
CA SER A 139 4.17 -2.25 22.20
C SER A 139 3.96 -2.67 23.66
N ASP A 140 4.79 -2.16 24.57
CA ASP A 140 4.91 -2.67 25.94
C ASP A 140 5.34 -4.16 25.99
N ALA A 141 6.01 -4.65 24.94
CA ALA A 141 6.50 -6.02 24.85
C ALA A 141 7.94 -6.15 25.35
N GLU A 142 8.34 -7.37 25.73
CA GLU A 142 9.74 -7.65 26.12
C GLU A 142 10.63 -7.91 24.91
N LYS A 143 10.05 -8.41 23.83
CA LYS A 143 10.76 -8.86 22.63
C LYS A 143 10.02 -8.45 21.36
N VAL A 144 10.79 -8.28 20.30
CA VAL A 144 10.30 -8.09 18.95
C VAL A 144 10.96 -9.13 18.02
N ASN A 145 10.15 -9.75 17.17
CA ASN A 145 10.61 -10.61 16.10
C ASN A 145 10.63 -9.83 14.79
N VAL A 146 11.72 -9.94 14.06
CA VAL A 146 11.89 -9.32 12.75
C VAL A 146 12.19 -10.42 11.74
N PHE A 147 11.48 -10.42 10.61
CA PHE A 147 11.85 -11.22 9.46
C PHE A 147 12.08 -10.35 8.23
N VAL A 148 13.00 -10.78 7.38
CA VAL A 148 13.28 -10.15 6.08
C VAL A 148 13.24 -11.24 5.04
N ASN A 149 12.33 -11.13 4.09
CA ASN A 149 12.20 -12.06 2.98
C ASN A 149 12.63 -11.37 1.68
N ILE A 150 13.68 -11.89 1.05
CA ILE A 150 14.28 -11.33 -0.15
C ILE A 150 14.03 -12.25 -1.33
N SER A 151 13.24 -11.76 -2.28
CA SER A 151 12.98 -12.43 -3.54
C SER A 151 13.77 -11.77 -4.70
N PRO A 152 13.79 -12.33 -5.91
CA PRO A 152 14.37 -11.67 -7.08
C PRO A 152 13.72 -10.33 -7.46
N ILE A 153 12.44 -10.12 -7.08
CA ILE A 153 11.64 -8.95 -7.49
C ILE A 153 11.23 -8.02 -6.35
N SER A 154 11.31 -8.47 -5.10
CA SER A 154 10.82 -7.70 -3.94
C SER A 154 11.66 -7.94 -2.69
N VAL A 155 11.46 -7.06 -1.73
CA VAL A 155 11.86 -7.22 -0.34
C VAL A 155 10.62 -7.07 0.52
N GLU A 156 10.46 -7.98 1.47
CA GLU A 156 9.40 -7.97 2.47
C GLU A 156 10.01 -7.93 3.86
N PHE A 157 9.48 -7.07 4.70
CA PHE A 157 9.80 -6.99 6.12
C PHE A 157 8.58 -7.37 6.94
N GLY A 158 8.80 -8.11 8.01
CA GLY A 158 7.81 -8.30 9.04
C GLY A 158 8.38 -7.94 10.41
N ILE A 159 7.59 -7.21 11.18
CA ILE A 159 7.92 -6.82 12.54
C ILE A 159 6.75 -7.25 13.42
N LEU A 160 7.01 -8.13 14.37
CA LEU A 160 6.01 -8.74 15.24
C LEU A 160 6.39 -8.53 16.70
N ASP A 161 5.59 -7.78 17.42
CA ASP A 161 5.59 -7.69 18.87
C ASP A 161 4.48 -8.52 19.49
N TYR A 162 4.58 -8.79 20.79
CA TYR A 162 3.59 -9.53 21.58
C TYR A 162 3.03 -8.66 22.73
N GLY A 163 2.91 -7.35 22.46
CA GLY A 163 2.48 -6.38 23.45
C GLY A 163 0.97 -6.13 23.49
N ILE A 164 0.62 -4.89 23.81
CA ILE A 164 -0.78 -4.46 24.00
C ILE A 164 -1.60 -4.46 22.69
N GLY A 165 -0.93 -4.36 21.54
CA GLY A 165 -1.56 -4.23 20.22
C GLY A 165 -1.93 -2.78 19.86
N ILE A 166 -1.58 -2.39 18.62
CA ILE A 166 -1.68 -0.99 18.18
C ILE A 166 -3.11 -0.46 18.21
N PHE A 167 -4.10 -1.23 17.73
CA PHE A 167 -5.48 -0.75 17.66
C PHE A 167 -6.09 -0.59 19.04
N ASN A 168 -5.77 -1.49 19.98
CA ASN A 168 -6.17 -1.39 21.37
C ASN A 168 -5.54 -0.14 22.05
N LYS A 169 -4.23 0.08 21.82
CA LYS A 169 -3.55 1.28 22.35
C LYS A 169 -4.16 2.57 21.86
N ILE A 170 -4.46 2.66 20.55
CA ILE A 170 -5.13 3.82 19.94
C ILE A 170 -6.54 4.01 20.53
N GLN A 171 -7.31 2.92 20.64
CA GLN A 171 -8.65 2.96 21.20
C GLN A 171 -8.64 3.58 22.61
N ILE A 172 -7.77 3.09 23.48
CA ILE A 172 -7.63 3.57 24.85
C ILE A 172 -7.19 5.04 24.87
N ALA A 173 -6.14 5.38 24.11
CA ALA A 173 -5.57 6.73 24.12
C ALA A 173 -6.54 7.81 23.63
N LEU A 174 -7.41 7.47 22.68
CA LEU A 174 -8.40 8.40 22.11
C LEU A 174 -9.80 8.24 22.71
N GLY A 175 -10.02 7.29 23.63
CA GLY A 175 -11.34 7.02 24.21
C GLY A 175 -12.37 6.65 23.14
N LEU A 176 -12.01 5.75 22.21
CA LEU A 176 -12.91 5.33 21.14
C LEU A 176 -13.90 4.29 21.64
N GLU A 177 -15.16 4.41 21.22
CA GLU A 177 -16.22 3.46 21.60
C GLU A 177 -16.01 2.08 20.95
N ASP A 178 -15.44 2.05 19.73
CA ASP A 178 -15.20 0.84 18.93
C ASP A 178 -13.72 0.79 18.51
N PRO A 179 -12.99 -0.32 18.73
CA PRO A 179 -11.60 -0.47 18.27
C PRO A 179 -11.44 -0.32 16.76
N LYS A 180 -12.47 -0.59 15.95
CA LYS A 180 -12.46 -0.37 14.49
C LYS A 180 -12.20 1.08 14.12
N HIS A 181 -12.64 2.03 14.94
CA HIS A 181 -12.35 3.46 14.74
C HIS A 181 -10.86 3.78 14.81
N SER A 182 -10.05 2.92 15.48
CA SER A 182 -8.60 3.09 15.52
C SER A 182 -7.97 3.05 14.14
N ILE A 183 -8.51 2.24 13.22
CA ILE A 183 -8.02 2.15 11.84
C ILE A 183 -8.27 3.46 11.09
N LEU A 184 -9.47 4.05 11.23
CA LEU A 184 -9.76 5.34 10.64
C LEU A 184 -8.82 6.42 11.18
N GLU A 185 -8.59 6.44 12.49
CA GLU A 185 -7.69 7.41 13.13
C GLU A 185 -6.23 7.24 12.66
N LEU A 186 -5.79 5.98 12.47
CA LEU A 186 -4.47 5.66 11.93
C LEU A 186 -4.33 6.12 10.47
N ALA A 187 -5.34 5.87 9.63
CA ALA A 187 -5.33 6.24 8.21
C ALA A 187 -5.26 7.76 7.98
N LYS A 188 -5.77 8.57 8.92
CA LYS A 188 -5.67 10.04 8.85
C LYS A 188 -4.23 10.55 8.97
N GLY A 189 -3.34 9.84 9.66
CA GLY A 189 -2.00 10.30 10.02
C GLY A 189 -1.99 11.27 11.21
N LYS A 190 -0.81 11.81 11.53
CA LYS A 190 -0.55 12.65 12.72
C LYS A 190 -1.11 12.03 14.00
N LEU A 191 -1.04 10.71 14.10
CA LEU A 191 -1.53 9.96 15.24
C LEU A 191 -0.35 9.53 16.11
N THR A 192 -0.23 10.13 17.28
CA THR A 192 0.72 9.71 18.30
C THR A 192 0.07 9.69 19.67
N THR A 193 0.48 8.74 20.49
CA THR A 193 0.16 8.67 21.91
C THR A 193 1.18 9.42 22.77
N ASP A 194 2.32 9.83 22.17
CA ASP A 194 3.36 10.66 22.80
C ASP A 194 3.77 11.81 21.86
N PRO A 195 3.03 12.96 21.88
CA PRO A 195 3.31 14.10 21.00
C PRO A 195 4.66 14.79 21.25
N ASN A 196 5.31 14.55 22.38
CA ASN A 196 6.59 15.16 22.70
C ASN A 196 7.77 14.46 22.03
N ARG A 197 7.59 13.18 21.63
CA ARG A 197 8.64 12.36 21.04
C ARG A 197 8.38 12.00 19.58
N HIS A 198 7.11 11.94 19.17
CA HIS A 198 6.70 11.41 17.88
C HIS A 198 5.76 12.35 17.14
N SER A 199 6.01 12.57 15.85
CA SER A 199 5.10 13.33 14.95
C SER A 199 3.80 12.58 14.65
N GLY A 200 3.80 11.25 14.80
CA GLY A 200 2.68 10.38 14.42
C GLY A 200 2.52 10.20 12.92
N GLU A 201 3.60 10.36 12.16
CA GLU A 201 3.62 10.34 10.70
C GLU A 201 4.16 9.02 10.12
N GLY A 202 4.92 8.25 10.92
CA GLY A 202 5.65 7.07 10.48
C GLY A 202 4.77 6.04 9.76
N ILE A 203 3.66 5.60 10.39
CA ILE A 203 2.75 4.63 9.76
C ILE A 203 2.08 5.20 8.52
N PHE A 204 1.68 6.48 8.56
CA PHE A 204 1.03 7.15 7.45
C PHE A 204 1.93 7.12 6.20
N PHE A 205 3.18 7.57 6.31
CA PHE A 205 4.09 7.61 5.18
C PHE A 205 4.58 6.22 4.78
N THR A 206 4.88 5.34 5.74
CA THR A 206 5.29 3.97 5.43
C THR A 206 4.23 3.25 4.58
N SER A 207 2.95 3.37 4.93
CA SER A 207 1.86 2.77 4.17
C SER A 207 1.71 3.31 2.74
N ARG A 208 2.35 4.43 2.41
CA ARG A 208 2.27 5.09 1.09
C ARG A 208 3.53 4.91 0.25
N VAL A 209 4.65 4.59 0.85
CA VAL A 209 5.92 4.40 0.13
C VAL A 209 6.20 2.94 -0.20
N PHE A 210 5.63 2.00 0.54
CA PHE A 210 5.65 0.58 0.20
C PHE A 210 4.57 0.23 -0.82
N ASP A 211 4.79 -0.82 -1.61
CA ASP A 211 3.79 -1.30 -2.57
C ASP A 211 2.62 -2.00 -1.87
N GLU A 212 2.94 -2.73 -0.77
CA GLU A 212 1.97 -3.33 0.14
C GLU A 212 2.39 -3.05 1.57
N PHE A 213 1.43 -2.63 2.37
CA PHE A 213 1.58 -2.37 3.79
C PHE A 213 0.41 -2.99 4.55
N TYR A 214 0.72 -3.80 5.54
CA TYR A 214 -0.25 -4.55 6.30
C TYR A 214 0.01 -4.45 7.79
N ILE A 215 -1.04 -4.18 8.57
CA ILE A 215 -1.01 -4.26 10.04
C ILE A 215 -2.10 -5.21 10.50
N ARG A 216 -1.73 -6.16 11.34
CA ARG A 216 -2.64 -7.01 12.07
C ARG A 216 -2.42 -6.83 13.57
N SER A 217 -3.50 -6.63 14.34
CA SER A 217 -3.46 -6.56 15.79
C SER A 217 -4.82 -6.95 16.37
N GLY A 218 -4.84 -8.00 17.20
CA GLY A 218 -6.08 -8.65 17.61
C GLY A 218 -6.88 -9.16 16.41
N ASP A 219 -8.17 -8.83 16.37
CA ASP A 219 -9.09 -9.24 15.30
C ASP A 219 -9.08 -8.27 14.11
N LEU A 220 -8.36 -7.16 14.22
CA LEU A 220 -8.37 -6.09 13.24
C LEU A 220 -7.18 -6.18 12.30
N GLN A 221 -7.43 -5.83 11.04
CA GLN A 221 -6.43 -5.72 10.00
C GLN A 221 -6.60 -4.41 9.25
N PHE A 222 -5.46 -3.79 8.96
CA PHE A 222 -5.38 -2.66 8.04
C PHE A 222 -4.45 -3.06 6.88
N PHE A 223 -4.90 -2.86 5.67
CA PHE A 223 -4.12 -3.08 4.46
C PHE A 223 -4.12 -1.81 3.62
N SER A 224 -2.97 -1.46 3.07
CA SER A 224 -2.80 -0.42 2.07
C SER A 224 -1.93 -0.98 0.94
N GLY A 225 -2.44 -0.94 -0.29
CA GLY A 225 -1.73 -1.49 -1.46
C GLY A 225 -1.92 -0.62 -2.68
N ARG A 226 -0.83 -0.37 -3.43
CA ARG A 226 -0.84 0.50 -4.61
C ARG A 226 -1.57 -0.07 -5.82
N GLU A 227 -1.50 -1.37 -6.02
CA GLU A 227 -2.18 -2.05 -7.12
C GLU A 227 -3.63 -2.42 -6.78
N SER A 228 -4.03 -2.27 -5.53
CA SER A 228 -5.40 -2.52 -5.11
C SER A 228 -6.10 -1.19 -4.86
N ASP A 229 -7.21 -0.93 -5.55
CA ASP A 229 -8.11 0.19 -5.26
C ASP A 229 -8.76 0.09 -3.86
N LYS A 230 -8.18 -0.71 -2.97
CA LYS A 230 -8.82 -1.14 -1.74
C LYS A 230 -7.83 -1.07 -0.59
N ASP A 231 -7.90 0.01 0.17
CA ASP A 231 -7.52 -0.07 1.57
C ASP A 231 -8.61 -0.88 2.28
N TYR A 232 -8.27 -1.99 2.88
CA TYR A 232 -9.24 -2.91 3.47
C TYR A 232 -9.23 -2.86 4.99
N LEU A 233 -10.43 -2.92 5.51
CA LEU A 233 -10.72 -3.42 6.85
C LEU A 233 -11.24 -4.84 6.69
N VAL A 234 -10.64 -5.83 7.30
CA VAL A 234 -11.19 -7.18 7.38
C VAL A 234 -11.46 -7.50 8.83
N ASP A 235 -12.73 -7.75 9.13
CA ASP A 235 -13.19 -8.42 10.33
C ASP A 235 -13.21 -9.92 10.04
N ASP A 236 -12.97 -10.72 11.04
CA ASP A 236 -13.16 -12.17 11.01
C ASP A 236 -11.90 -13.01 10.92
N LEU A 237 -10.97 -12.77 11.83
CA LEU A 237 -9.92 -13.75 12.09
C LEU A 237 -10.06 -14.28 13.52
N LYS A 238 -9.92 -15.62 13.64
CA LYS A 238 -9.83 -16.25 14.95
C LYS A 238 -8.82 -15.50 15.82
N GLU A 239 -9.23 -15.18 17.05
CA GLU A 239 -8.41 -14.52 18.06
C GLU A 239 -6.93 -14.89 17.95
N THR A 240 -6.11 -13.90 17.64
CA THR A 240 -4.67 -14.01 17.83
C THR A 240 -4.34 -13.44 19.19
N LYS A 241 -3.48 -14.12 19.94
CA LYS A 241 -2.88 -13.59 21.16
C LYS A 241 -2.33 -12.21 20.88
N GLY A 242 -2.54 -11.25 21.79
CA GLY A 242 -2.20 -9.84 21.63
C GLY A 242 -0.88 -9.50 20.92
N GLY A 243 -0.66 -8.23 20.63
CA GLY A 243 0.49 -7.72 19.91
C GLY A 243 0.14 -7.13 18.55
N THR A 244 1.17 -6.73 17.81
CA THR A 244 1.04 -6.17 16.47
C THR A 244 1.98 -6.87 15.51
N CYS A 245 1.47 -7.23 14.35
CA CYS A 245 2.27 -7.68 13.21
C CYS A 245 2.16 -6.65 12.10
N VAL A 246 3.31 -6.11 11.67
CA VAL A 246 3.43 -5.22 10.52
C VAL A 246 4.17 -5.94 9.42
N ILE A 247 3.62 -5.96 8.20
CA ILE A 247 4.28 -6.50 7.01
C ILE A 247 4.35 -5.40 5.96
N MET A 248 5.53 -5.26 5.33
CA MET A 248 5.81 -4.23 4.34
C MET A 248 6.52 -4.85 3.15
N THR A 249 5.97 -4.72 1.96
CA THR A 249 6.56 -5.26 0.72
C THR A 249 6.87 -4.14 -0.25
N ILE A 250 8.08 -4.16 -0.81
CA ILE A 250 8.50 -3.22 -1.86
C ILE A 250 9.15 -3.95 -3.03
N SER A 251 8.79 -3.57 -4.25
CA SER A 251 9.44 -4.03 -5.48
C SER A 251 10.86 -3.47 -5.58
N LYS A 252 11.81 -4.31 -5.98
CA LYS A 252 13.19 -3.87 -6.29
C LYS A 252 13.26 -2.91 -7.48
N ASP A 253 12.21 -2.88 -8.30
CA ASP A 253 12.07 -1.98 -9.45
C ASP A 253 11.19 -0.76 -9.13
N SER A 254 10.89 -0.47 -7.88
CA SER A 254 10.09 0.68 -7.48
C SER A 254 10.77 2.00 -7.89
N ASN A 255 9.99 2.87 -8.54
CA ASN A 255 10.44 4.21 -8.95
C ASN A 255 10.06 5.30 -7.94
N ILE A 256 9.58 4.89 -6.76
CA ILE A 256 9.15 5.83 -5.73
C ILE A 256 10.35 6.57 -5.17
N VAL A 257 10.16 7.88 -4.96
CA VAL A 257 11.12 8.73 -4.27
C VAL A 257 10.47 9.21 -2.98
N LEU A 258 11.05 8.84 -1.84
CA LEU A 258 10.52 9.13 -0.50
C LEU A 258 10.18 10.62 -0.32
N LYS A 259 11.08 11.50 -0.76
CA LYS A 259 10.88 12.95 -0.70
C LYS A 259 9.65 13.43 -1.47
N GLU A 260 9.41 12.91 -2.67
CA GLU A 260 8.25 13.29 -3.50
C GLU A 260 6.94 12.89 -2.83
N VAL A 261 6.92 11.75 -2.14
CA VAL A 261 5.74 11.33 -1.36
C VAL A 261 5.52 12.31 -0.20
N PHE A 262 6.54 12.67 0.56
CA PHE A 262 6.41 13.66 1.64
C PHE A 262 5.93 15.01 1.11
N ASP A 263 6.54 15.51 0.04
CA ASP A 263 6.18 16.78 -0.59
C ASP A 263 4.71 16.80 -1.08
N SER A 264 4.17 15.64 -1.52
CA SER A 264 2.79 15.53 -1.98
C SER A 264 1.74 15.72 -0.87
N PHE A 265 2.14 15.52 0.39
CA PHE A 265 1.33 15.71 1.58
C PHE A 265 1.63 17.00 2.34
N THR A 266 2.40 17.91 1.73
CA THR A 266 2.61 19.27 2.22
C THR A 266 1.72 20.22 1.43
N ALA A 267 0.92 21.06 2.10
CA ALA A 267 0.09 22.06 1.42
C ALA A 267 0.97 23.15 0.82
N LYS A 268 0.59 23.66 -0.36
CA LYS A 268 1.37 24.68 -1.08
C LYS A 268 1.59 25.97 -0.29
N ALA A 269 0.68 26.30 0.62
CA ALA A 269 0.75 27.50 1.46
C ALA A 269 1.73 27.38 2.63
N ASP A 270 2.18 26.15 2.96
CA ASP A 270 2.91 25.85 4.19
C ASP A 270 4.20 25.05 3.94
N ALA A 271 5.02 25.50 2.99
CA ALA A 271 6.34 24.88 2.76
C ALA A 271 7.24 24.79 4.02
N GLU A 272 6.90 25.57 5.08
CA GLU A 272 7.62 25.58 6.35
C GLU A 272 7.06 24.60 7.42
N PHE A 273 5.83 24.08 7.28
CA PHE A 273 5.15 23.32 8.35
C PHE A 273 5.02 21.79 8.10
N GLY A 274 5.58 21.26 7.02
CA GLY A 274 5.64 19.82 6.79
C GLY A 274 4.28 19.20 6.44
N PHE A 275 3.93 18.07 7.07
CA PHE A 275 2.74 17.28 6.77
C PHE A 275 1.44 18.01 7.15
N SER A 276 0.83 18.70 6.19
CA SER A 276 -0.36 19.53 6.38
C SER A 276 -1.57 19.09 5.54
N LYS A 277 -1.39 18.03 4.74
CA LYS A 277 -2.41 17.48 3.84
C LYS A 277 -2.60 15.98 4.10
N THR A 278 -3.85 15.52 4.15
CA THR A 278 -4.15 14.09 4.29
C THR A 278 -5.13 13.60 3.24
N HIS A 279 -5.12 12.30 2.98
CA HIS A 279 -6.02 11.60 2.06
C HIS A 279 -6.71 10.46 2.81
N ILE A 280 -8.03 10.51 2.88
CA ILE A 280 -8.84 9.63 3.71
C ILE A 280 -9.89 8.93 2.87
N PRO A 281 -9.85 7.60 2.76
CA PRO A 281 -10.93 6.83 2.18
C PRO A 281 -12.19 6.92 3.06
N VAL A 282 -13.24 7.57 2.55
CA VAL A 282 -14.49 7.81 3.32
C VAL A 282 -15.15 6.48 3.69
N ARG A 283 -14.98 5.44 2.90
CA ARG A 283 -15.50 4.09 3.18
C ARG A 283 -14.99 3.48 4.50
N LEU A 284 -13.86 3.95 5.07
CA LEU A 284 -13.37 3.49 6.38
C LEU A 284 -14.34 3.85 7.54
N VAL A 285 -15.33 4.71 7.29
CA VAL A 285 -16.41 5.03 8.24
C VAL A 285 -17.60 4.08 8.09
N GLU A 286 -17.69 3.34 6.98
CA GLU A 286 -18.74 2.35 6.76
C GLU A 286 -18.47 1.13 7.64
N HIS A 287 -19.41 0.78 8.50
CA HIS A 287 -19.45 -0.50 9.18
C HIS A 287 -20.36 -1.45 8.41
N GLU A 288 -19.85 -2.58 7.95
CA GLU A 288 -20.61 -3.73 7.43
C GLU A 288 -21.75 -3.37 6.45
N GLY A 289 -21.46 -2.52 5.45
CA GLY A 289 -22.46 -2.11 4.45
C GLY A 289 -23.49 -1.09 4.95
N ALA A 290 -23.30 -0.49 6.11
CA ALA A 290 -24.15 0.58 6.60
C ALA A 290 -23.95 1.85 5.76
N MET A 291 -25.02 2.37 5.19
CA MET A 291 -25.01 3.63 4.44
C MET A 291 -24.48 4.79 5.31
N LEU A 292 -23.72 5.70 4.71
CA LEU A 292 -23.22 6.91 5.35
C LEU A 292 -24.31 7.99 5.44
N VAL A 293 -25.19 7.89 6.41
CA VAL A 293 -26.39 8.74 6.52
C VAL A 293 -26.43 9.65 7.75
N SER A 294 -25.68 9.32 8.81
CA SER A 294 -25.82 9.98 10.09
C SER A 294 -24.78 11.07 10.37
N ARG A 295 -25.15 12.06 11.17
CA ARG A 295 -24.21 13.08 11.67
C ARG A 295 -23.12 12.46 12.55
N SER A 296 -23.41 11.43 13.32
CA SER A 296 -22.43 10.78 14.16
C SER A 296 -21.33 10.09 13.35
N GLN A 297 -21.67 9.48 12.20
CA GLN A 297 -20.69 8.96 11.26
C GLN A 297 -19.81 10.09 10.70
N ALA A 298 -20.40 11.21 10.28
CA ALA A 298 -19.66 12.37 9.84
C ALA A 298 -18.73 12.93 10.92
N LYS A 299 -19.20 13.07 12.17
CA LYS A 299 -18.39 13.52 13.30
C LYS A 299 -17.21 12.60 13.60
N ARG A 300 -17.35 11.31 13.45
CA ARG A 300 -16.22 10.36 13.53
C ARG A 300 -15.21 10.61 12.41
N LEU A 301 -15.69 10.84 11.20
CA LEU A 301 -14.80 11.12 10.06
C LEU A 301 -14.00 12.41 10.28
N ILE A 302 -14.65 13.52 10.67
CA ILE A 302 -13.99 14.83 10.80
C ILE A 302 -13.13 14.98 12.06
N ARG A 303 -13.17 14.03 12.98
CA ARG A 303 -12.34 14.05 14.19
C ARG A 303 -10.88 14.27 13.82
N ARG A 304 -10.19 15.24 14.43
CA ARG A 304 -8.78 15.60 14.18
C ARG A 304 -8.49 16.19 12.80
N PHE A 305 -9.48 16.59 11.99
CA PHE A 305 -9.24 17.31 10.73
C PHE A 305 -8.62 18.67 10.94
N ASP A 306 -8.86 19.30 12.09
CA ASP A 306 -8.24 20.54 12.53
C ASP A 306 -6.71 20.53 12.57
N ARG A 307 -6.10 19.34 12.52
CA ARG A 307 -4.65 19.16 12.42
C ARG A 307 -4.08 19.31 11.01
N PHE A 308 -4.94 19.46 10.01
CA PHE A 308 -4.56 19.56 8.60
C PHE A 308 -5.09 20.85 7.98
N MET A 309 -4.44 21.30 6.91
CA MET A 309 -4.93 22.40 6.09
C MET A 309 -5.78 21.91 4.93
N GLU A 310 -5.40 20.78 4.33
CA GLU A 310 -6.11 20.14 3.25
C GLU A 310 -6.46 18.69 3.61
N VAL A 311 -7.74 18.33 3.44
CA VAL A 311 -8.22 16.95 3.65
C VAL A 311 -8.89 16.48 2.37
N LEU A 312 -8.25 15.54 1.66
CA LEU A 312 -8.84 14.84 0.52
C LEU A 312 -9.78 13.76 1.05
N LEU A 313 -11.05 13.88 0.74
CA LEU A 313 -12.09 12.91 1.07
C LEU A 313 -12.34 12.03 -0.15
N ASP A 314 -11.82 10.81 -0.12
CA ASP A 314 -11.94 9.87 -1.22
C ASP A 314 -13.23 9.04 -1.09
N PHE A 315 -14.15 9.28 -2.02
CA PHE A 315 -15.43 8.56 -2.11
C PHE A 315 -15.37 7.32 -3.00
N ASN A 316 -14.17 6.86 -3.39
CA ASN A 316 -14.05 5.62 -4.14
C ASN A 316 -14.69 4.45 -3.37
N GLY A 317 -15.62 3.73 -4.04
CA GLY A 317 -16.39 2.65 -3.42
C GLY A 317 -17.61 3.09 -2.60
N VAL A 318 -17.85 4.40 -2.42
CA VAL A 318 -19.06 4.94 -1.75
C VAL A 318 -20.11 5.25 -2.82
N SER A 319 -21.23 4.51 -2.81
CA SER A 319 -22.30 4.68 -3.81
C SER A 319 -23.11 5.94 -3.58
N GLU A 320 -23.47 6.23 -2.33
CA GLU A 320 -24.32 7.34 -1.92
C GLU A 320 -24.06 7.76 -0.47
N ILE A 321 -24.43 8.99 -0.13
CA ILE A 321 -24.39 9.52 1.24
C ILE A 321 -25.72 10.21 1.59
N GLY A 322 -26.08 10.17 2.87
CA GLY A 322 -27.29 10.85 3.36
C GLY A 322 -27.09 12.34 3.55
N GLN A 323 -28.19 13.09 3.53
CA GLN A 323 -28.17 14.54 3.69
C GLN A 323 -27.54 14.98 5.01
N ALA A 324 -27.81 14.29 6.12
CA ALA A 324 -27.31 14.68 7.43
C ALA A 324 -25.78 14.46 7.55
N PHE A 325 -25.26 13.44 6.88
CA PHE A 325 -23.83 13.19 6.77
C PHE A 325 -23.13 14.28 5.94
N ALA A 326 -23.65 14.57 4.74
CA ALA A 326 -23.13 15.60 3.85
C ALA A 326 -23.19 17.01 4.50
N ASP A 327 -24.29 17.32 5.18
CA ASP A 327 -24.50 18.60 5.85
C ASP A 327 -23.47 18.82 6.99
N GLU A 328 -23.20 17.79 7.79
CA GLU A 328 -22.20 17.86 8.85
C GLU A 328 -20.79 18.10 8.29
N LEU A 329 -20.41 17.40 7.20
CA LEU A 329 -19.11 17.53 6.57
C LEU A 329 -18.91 18.87 5.85
N PHE A 330 -19.84 19.21 4.95
CA PHE A 330 -19.59 20.29 3.97
C PHE A 330 -20.24 21.62 4.32
N ARG A 331 -21.13 21.63 5.31
CA ARG A 331 -21.74 22.86 5.80
C ARG A 331 -21.34 23.20 7.24
N VAL A 332 -21.48 22.26 8.18
CA VAL A 332 -21.27 22.52 9.62
C VAL A 332 -19.77 22.63 9.93
N PHE A 333 -19.00 21.60 9.63
CA PHE A 333 -17.57 21.55 9.95
C PHE A 333 -16.78 22.75 9.42
N PRO A 334 -16.94 23.21 8.15
CA PRO A 334 -16.19 24.36 7.64
C PRO A 334 -16.55 25.72 8.25
N LEU A 335 -17.67 25.80 8.98
CA LEU A 335 -18.00 27.03 9.75
C LEU A 335 -17.15 27.14 11.02
N ASP A 336 -16.91 26.01 11.66
CA ASP A 336 -16.11 25.94 12.89
C ASP A 336 -14.60 25.86 12.59
N HIS A 337 -14.22 25.40 11.38
CA HIS A 337 -12.84 25.18 10.96
C HIS A 337 -12.56 25.83 9.58
N PRO A 338 -12.59 27.17 9.46
CA PRO A 338 -12.47 27.86 8.16
C PRO A 338 -11.08 27.69 7.51
N ASN A 339 -10.07 27.31 8.27
CA ASN A 339 -8.69 27.09 7.79
C ASN A 339 -8.46 25.69 7.22
N VAL A 340 -9.46 24.80 7.29
CA VAL A 340 -9.36 23.42 6.78
C VAL A 340 -10.15 23.32 5.49
N GLU A 341 -9.44 23.01 4.40
CA GLU A 341 -10.06 22.77 3.10
C GLU A 341 -10.45 21.30 2.96
N LEU A 342 -11.74 21.01 2.72
CA LEU A 342 -12.23 19.66 2.41
C LEU A 342 -12.35 19.51 0.90
N ILE A 343 -11.61 18.58 0.32
CA ILE A 343 -11.54 18.33 -1.12
C ILE A 343 -12.13 16.95 -1.41
N PRO A 344 -13.42 16.86 -1.83
CA PRO A 344 -14.03 15.59 -2.19
C PRO A 344 -13.55 15.12 -3.57
N ILE A 345 -13.10 13.86 -3.65
CA ILE A 345 -12.61 13.22 -4.88
C ILE A 345 -13.33 11.89 -5.13
N ASN A 346 -13.28 11.40 -6.37
CA ASN A 346 -13.83 10.09 -6.79
C ASN A 346 -15.32 9.90 -6.45
N MET A 347 -16.11 10.97 -6.50
CA MET A 347 -17.52 10.95 -6.18
C MET A 347 -18.37 10.35 -7.30
N THR A 348 -19.35 9.51 -6.94
CA THR A 348 -20.47 9.16 -7.82
C THR A 348 -21.37 10.38 -8.06
N ASP A 349 -22.27 10.32 -9.04
CA ASP A 349 -23.21 11.42 -9.30
C ASP A 349 -24.16 11.65 -8.13
N ASP A 350 -24.53 10.62 -7.39
CA ASP A 350 -25.42 10.74 -6.23
C ASP A 350 -24.70 11.35 -5.03
N VAL A 351 -23.43 11.00 -4.79
CA VAL A 351 -22.57 11.67 -3.80
C VAL A 351 -22.41 13.15 -4.17
N LYS A 352 -22.08 13.48 -5.44
CA LYS A 352 -21.94 14.88 -5.92
C LYS A 352 -23.17 15.71 -5.64
N LYS A 353 -24.37 15.19 -5.95
CA LYS A 353 -25.65 15.90 -5.70
C LYS A 353 -25.80 16.27 -4.22
N MET A 354 -25.48 15.35 -3.30
CA MET A 354 -25.57 15.60 -1.85
C MET A 354 -24.52 16.61 -1.37
N VAL A 355 -23.28 16.50 -1.86
CA VAL A 355 -22.21 17.47 -1.55
C VAL A 355 -22.59 18.87 -2.01
N PHE A 356 -22.99 19.04 -3.27
CA PHE A 356 -23.38 20.35 -3.80
C PHE A 356 -24.61 20.94 -3.09
N ARG A 357 -25.58 20.11 -2.71
CA ARG A 357 -26.72 20.56 -1.91
C ARG A 357 -26.29 21.08 -0.53
N ALA A 358 -25.37 20.40 0.14
CA ALA A 358 -24.85 20.85 1.42
C ALA A 358 -24.08 22.17 1.32
N ILE A 359 -23.24 22.33 0.29
CA ILE A 359 -22.48 23.56 0.01
C ILE A 359 -23.41 24.70 -0.38
N GLY A 360 -24.41 24.47 -1.25
CA GLY A 360 -25.38 25.48 -1.66
C GLY A 360 -26.22 26.02 -0.49
N ASN A 361 -26.55 25.20 0.47
CA ASN A 361 -27.21 25.62 1.70
C ASN A 361 -26.32 26.49 2.62
N ARG A 362 -24.99 26.44 2.46
CA ARG A 362 -24.03 27.30 3.16
C ARG A 362 -24.06 28.72 2.62
N THR A 363 -24.06 28.88 1.28
CA THR A 363 -24.07 30.23 0.61
C THR A 363 -25.35 31.01 0.87
N ASN A 364 -26.50 30.33 0.91
CA ASN A 364 -27.80 31.00 1.15
C ASN A 364 -27.98 31.51 2.60
N LYS A 365 -27.27 30.97 3.60
CA LYS A 365 -27.33 31.51 4.98
C LYS A 365 -26.44 32.72 5.22
N ASN A 366 -25.35 32.87 4.46
CA ASN A 366 -24.45 34.03 4.57
C ASN A 366 -24.98 35.27 3.88
N VAL A 367 -26.06 35.16 3.09
CA VAL A 367 -26.74 36.30 2.42
C VAL A 367 -27.93 36.81 3.24
N SER A 368 -28.30 36.14 4.34
CA SER A 368 -29.48 36.46 5.17
C SER A 368 -29.14 36.98 6.57
N ASN A 369 -27.87 37.37 6.80
CA ASN A 369 -27.45 38.06 8.04
C ASN A 369 -26.84 39.43 7.67
#